data_f6a520f53cbadc0244f7e1696f8d6283
#
_entry.id   f6a520f53cbadc0244f7e1696f8d6283
#
_cell.length_a   1.000
_cell.length_b   1.000
_cell.length_c   1.000
_cell.angle_alpha   90.00
_cell.angle_beta   90.00
_cell.angle_gamma   90.00
#
_symmetry.space_group_name_H-M   'P 1'
#
loop_
_entity.id
_entity.type
_entity.pdbx_description
1 polymer ?
#
loop_
_entity_poly.entity_id
_entity_poly.type
_entity_poly.pdbx_seq_one_letter_code
_entity_poly.pdbx_strand_id
1 'polypeptide(L)'
;GCDSLAIAIGTSHGAYKFTPEQCTLNEQGILVPPALRFDVLEEVTKRLPGFPIVLHGSSSVPQEYVEMVNTYGGAMPGAIGVPEEQLRHAAELAVCKINIDSDLRLAMTGTIRKFFAEHPDKFDPREYLKPARANIKELVRHKLINVLGCAGKA
;
A
#
# COMPACT_ATOMS: atom_id res chain seq x y z
N GLY A 1 -17.99 -23.32 10.47
CA GLY A 1 -16.69 -22.69 10.75
C GLY A 1 -16.06 -22.13 9.49
N CYS A 2 -15.10 -21.26 9.64
CA CYS A 2 -14.26 -20.78 8.55
C CYS A 2 -12.79 -20.90 8.97
N ASP A 3 -11.88 -21.00 8.00
CA ASP A 3 -10.45 -21.19 8.24
C ASP A 3 -9.68 -19.86 8.36
N SER A 4 -10.27 -18.77 7.89
CA SER A 4 -9.76 -17.41 8.00
C SER A 4 -10.90 -16.40 7.87
N LEU A 5 -10.68 -15.18 8.34
CA LEU A 5 -11.68 -14.10 8.27
C LEU A 5 -11.02 -12.79 7.88
N ALA A 6 -11.63 -12.07 6.95
CA ALA A 6 -11.30 -10.68 6.68
C ALA A 6 -12.11 -9.77 7.61
N ILE A 7 -11.42 -8.93 8.37
CA ILE A 7 -12.05 -7.96 9.27
C ILE A 7 -11.60 -6.54 8.93
N ALA A 8 -12.46 -5.55 9.23
CA ALA A 8 -12.13 -4.15 9.11
C ALA A 8 -11.52 -3.64 10.42
N ILE A 9 -10.37 -2.98 10.31
CA ILE A 9 -9.69 -2.32 11.43
C ILE A 9 -9.42 -0.84 11.15
N GLY A 10 -10.27 -0.22 10.31
CA GLY A 10 -10.14 1.18 9.89
C GLY A 10 -9.55 1.36 8.50
N THR A 11 -9.40 0.29 7.71
CA THR A 11 -8.94 0.36 6.32
C THR A 11 -10.11 0.46 5.34
N SER A 12 -9.87 1.05 4.15
CA SER A 12 -10.81 1.12 3.04
C SER A 12 -10.11 0.83 1.71
N HIS A 13 -10.90 0.42 0.68
CA HIS A 13 -10.36 0.16 -0.65
C HIS A 13 -10.00 1.47 -1.40
N GLY A 14 -9.12 1.36 -2.41
CA GLY A 14 -8.72 2.47 -3.27
C GLY A 14 -7.49 3.23 -2.80
N ALA A 15 -7.18 4.34 -3.49
CA ALA A 15 -6.03 5.20 -3.21
C ALA A 15 -6.36 6.39 -2.29
N TYR A 16 -7.63 6.64 -2.05
CA TYR A 16 -8.14 7.69 -1.16
C TYR A 16 -8.77 7.03 0.07
N LYS A 17 -7.92 6.54 0.96
CA LYS A 17 -8.37 5.78 2.14
C LYS A 17 -8.81 6.68 3.28
N PHE A 18 -8.21 7.85 3.36
CA PHE A 18 -8.46 8.86 4.37
C PHE A 18 -8.66 10.21 3.70
N THR A 19 -9.53 11.05 4.26
CA THR A 19 -9.62 12.44 3.85
C THR A 19 -8.59 13.28 4.61
N PRO A 20 -8.16 14.44 4.08
CA PRO A 20 -7.23 15.32 4.80
C PRO A 20 -7.72 15.70 6.21
N GLU A 21 -9.05 15.84 6.39
CA GLU A 21 -9.68 16.19 7.67
C GLU A 21 -9.57 15.05 8.71
N GLN A 22 -9.39 13.81 8.26
CA GLN A 22 -9.17 12.65 9.13
C GLN A 22 -7.71 12.52 9.56
N CYS A 23 -6.80 13.23 8.89
CA CYS A 23 -5.36 13.15 9.13
C CYS A 23 -4.89 14.28 10.05
N THR A 24 -3.78 14.04 10.73
CA THR A 24 -3.04 15.07 11.46
C THR A 24 -1.78 15.45 10.69
N LEU A 25 -1.29 16.67 10.86
CA LEU A 25 0.01 17.06 10.31
C LEU A 25 1.11 16.69 11.31
N ASN A 26 2.16 16.04 10.83
CA ASN A 26 3.37 15.84 11.61
C ASN A 26 4.26 17.10 11.59
N GLU A 27 5.40 17.05 12.30
CA GLU A 27 6.34 18.17 12.37
C GLU A 27 6.92 18.58 11.01
N GLN A 28 6.93 17.67 10.03
CA GLN A 28 7.38 17.91 8.65
C GLN A 28 6.25 18.41 7.74
N GLY A 29 5.03 18.64 8.26
CA GLY A 29 3.87 19.06 7.47
C GLY A 29 3.26 17.96 6.59
N ILE A 30 3.56 16.69 6.88
CA ILE A 30 3.02 15.53 6.16
C ILE A 30 1.73 15.07 6.84
N LEU A 31 0.71 14.77 6.04
CA LEU A 31 -0.55 14.21 6.54
C LEU A 31 -0.34 12.77 7.04
N VAL A 32 -0.64 12.57 8.30
CA VAL A 32 -0.58 11.25 8.96
C VAL A 32 -2.01 10.79 9.24
N PRO A 33 -2.42 9.64 8.67
CA PRO A 33 -3.75 9.09 8.92
C PRO A 33 -3.89 8.57 10.36
N PRO A 34 -5.13 8.38 10.83
CA PRO A 34 -5.37 7.81 12.16
C PRO A 34 -4.80 6.40 12.26
N ALA A 35 -4.49 5.99 13.48
CA ALA A 35 -4.03 4.64 13.76
C ALA A 35 -5.13 3.62 13.43
N LEU A 36 -4.70 2.45 12.94
CA LEU A 36 -5.59 1.31 12.78
C LEU A 36 -6.06 0.82 14.17
N ARG A 37 -7.19 0.12 14.18
CA ARG A 37 -7.79 -0.44 15.41
C ARG A 37 -7.04 -1.70 15.84
N PHE A 38 -5.83 -1.52 16.35
CA PHE A 38 -5.00 -2.62 16.87
C PHE A 38 -5.62 -3.30 18.07
N ASP A 39 -6.37 -2.56 18.88
CA ASP A 39 -7.16 -3.08 19.99
C ASP A 39 -8.09 -4.24 19.55
N VAL A 40 -8.67 -4.15 18.34
CA VAL A 40 -9.48 -5.23 17.76
C VAL A 40 -8.63 -6.46 17.43
N LEU A 41 -7.44 -6.27 16.82
CA LEU A 41 -6.53 -7.39 16.51
C LEU A 41 -6.00 -8.07 17.77
N GLU A 42 -5.66 -7.30 18.80
CA GLU A 42 -5.21 -7.81 20.09
C GLU A 42 -6.30 -8.65 20.77
N GLU A 43 -7.55 -8.17 20.76
CA GLU A 43 -8.67 -8.90 21.32
C GLU A 43 -8.97 -10.19 20.52
N VAL A 44 -8.87 -10.15 19.19
CA VAL A 44 -8.97 -11.37 18.34
C VAL A 44 -7.87 -12.36 18.68
N THR A 45 -6.63 -11.90 18.76
CA THR A 45 -5.47 -12.76 19.10
C THR A 45 -5.66 -13.43 20.46
N LYS A 46 -6.22 -12.70 21.44
CA LYS A 46 -6.50 -13.21 22.79
C LYS A 46 -7.63 -14.25 22.82
N ARG A 47 -8.74 -13.98 22.11
CA ARG A 47 -9.92 -14.88 22.10
C ARG A 47 -9.75 -16.09 21.22
N LEU A 48 -9.04 -15.94 20.11
CA LEU A 48 -8.86 -16.96 19.08
C LEU A 48 -7.36 -17.06 18.73
N PRO A 49 -6.53 -17.62 19.62
CA PRO A 49 -5.10 -17.76 19.39
C PRO A 49 -4.81 -18.53 18.11
N GLY A 50 -3.98 -17.95 17.22
CA GLY A 50 -3.60 -18.58 15.96
C GLY A 50 -4.66 -18.55 14.85
N PHE A 51 -5.82 -17.89 15.06
CA PHE A 51 -6.83 -17.78 14.02
C PHE A 51 -6.40 -16.74 12.96
N PRO A 52 -6.35 -17.14 11.65
CA PRO A 52 -5.81 -16.28 10.60
C PRO A 52 -6.75 -15.12 10.25
N ILE A 53 -6.23 -13.90 10.33
CA ILE A 53 -6.92 -12.66 9.90
C ILE A 53 -6.34 -12.14 8.60
N VAL A 54 -7.21 -11.68 7.71
CA VAL A 54 -6.87 -11.07 6.42
C VAL A 54 -7.23 -9.58 6.45
N LEU A 55 -6.30 -8.71 6.03
CA LEU A 55 -6.56 -7.30 5.82
C LEU A 55 -6.81 -7.00 4.35
N HIS A 56 -7.97 -6.36 4.08
CA HIS A 56 -8.31 -5.72 2.83
C HIS A 56 -8.13 -4.20 2.92
N GLY A 57 -8.07 -3.54 1.76
CA GLY A 57 -7.95 -2.08 1.71
C GLY A 57 -6.65 -1.54 2.30
N SER A 58 -5.58 -2.30 2.26
CA SER A 58 -4.34 -2.08 3.01
C SER A 58 -3.16 -1.58 2.15
N SER A 59 -3.42 -1.02 0.96
CA SER A 59 -2.36 -0.39 0.17
C SER A 59 -1.82 0.85 0.89
N SER A 60 -0.51 1.06 0.86
CA SER A 60 0.14 2.19 1.53
C SER A 60 0.12 3.48 0.72
N VAL A 61 -0.21 3.38 -0.58
CA VAL A 61 -0.25 4.54 -1.48
C VAL A 61 1.07 5.32 -1.42
N PRO A 62 2.20 4.73 -1.89
CA PRO A 62 3.52 5.36 -1.75
C PRO A 62 3.53 6.72 -2.43
N GLN A 63 3.88 7.77 -1.68
CA GLN A 63 3.79 9.15 -2.13
C GLN A 63 4.69 9.44 -3.32
N GLU A 64 5.83 8.78 -3.43
CA GLU A 64 6.72 8.88 -4.59
C GLU A 64 6.03 8.56 -5.92
N TYR A 65 5.12 7.58 -5.94
CA TYR A 65 4.35 7.23 -7.13
C TYR A 65 3.15 8.15 -7.35
N VAL A 66 2.55 8.68 -6.29
CA VAL A 66 1.51 9.73 -6.39
C VAL A 66 2.11 10.98 -7.00
N GLU A 67 3.27 11.43 -6.53
CA GLU A 67 4.02 12.56 -7.09
C GLU A 67 4.41 12.32 -8.55
N MET A 68 4.90 11.11 -8.86
CA MET A 68 5.23 10.74 -10.24
C MET A 68 4.01 10.82 -11.15
N VAL A 69 2.85 10.29 -10.73
CA VAL A 69 1.60 10.39 -11.48
C VAL A 69 1.21 11.85 -11.70
N ASN A 70 1.28 12.68 -10.65
CA ASN A 70 0.89 14.10 -10.73
C ASN A 70 1.85 14.91 -11.61
N THR A 71 3.15 14.68 -11.49
CA THR A 71 4.19 15.38 -12.28
C THR A 71 4.03 15.11 -13.78
N TYR A 72 3.66 13.89 -14.14
CA TYR A 72 3.56 13.47 -15.54
C TYR A 72 2.11 13.41 -16.06
N GLY A 73 1.32 14.44 -15.75
CA GLY A 73 0.00 14.69 -16.34
C GLY A 73 -1.16 13.93 -15.69
N GLY A 74 -0.98 13.43 -14.48
CA GLY A 74 -2.07 12.93 -13.65
C GLY A 74 -2.62 13.99 -12.70
N ALA A 75 -3.69 13.64 -11.98
CA ALA A 75 -4.30 14.48 -10.95
C ALA A 75 -4.81 13.59 -9.81
N MET A 76 -3.97 13.39 -8.81
CA MET A 76 -4.30 12.60 -7.61
C MET A 76 -4.02 13.42 -6.33
N PRO A 77 -4.72 14.55 -6.13
CA PRO A 77 -4.53 15.34 -4.92
C PRO A 77 -5.07 14.59 -3.70
N GLY A 78 -4.29 14.60 -2.60
CA GLY A 78 -4.75 14.03 -1.34
C GLY A 78 -4.89 12.50 -1.30
N ALA A 79 -4.24 11.78 -2.22
CA ALA A 79 -4.19 10.32 -2.15
C ALA A 79 -3.34 9.87 -0.97
N ILE A 80 -3.95 9.21 0.03
CA ILE A 80 -3.33 8.78 1.28
C ILE A 80 -3.70 7.33 1.54
N GLY A 81 -2.70 6.50 1.85
CA GLY A 81 -2.85 5.10 2.20
C GLY A 81 -2.57 4.79 3.66
N VAL A 82 -2.46 3.51 3.98
CA VAL A 82 -2.11 3.04 5.32
C VAL A 82 -0.58 3.09 5.48
N PRO A 83 -0.06 3.71 6.55
CA PRO A 83 1.37 3.70 6.83
C PRO A 83 1.94 2.28 6.93
N GLU A 84 3.10 2.05 6.32
CA GLU A 84 3.70 0.71 6.23
C GLU A 84 4.09 0.14 7.60
N GLU A 85 4.48 0.98 8.54
CA GLU A 85 4.75 0.58 9.92
C GLU A 85 3.51 0.05 10.63
N GLN A 86 2.33 0.57 10.33
CA GLN A 86 1.07 0.04 10.86
C GLN A 86 0.72 -1.32 10.25
N LEU A 87 0.98 -1.51 8.96
CA LEU A 87 0.81 -2.81 8.30
C LEU A 87 1.80 -3.83 8.86
N ARG A 88 3.04 -3.42 9.10
CA ARG A 88 4.05 -4.27 9.72
C ARG A 88 3.64 -4.70 11.12
N HIS A 89 3.13 -3.77 11.93
CA HIS A 89 2.62 -4.07 13.27
C HIS A 89 1.43 -5.03 13.22
N ALA A 90 0.48 -4.82 12.30
CA ALA A 90 -0.64 -5.74 12.11
C ALA A 90 -0.18 -7.18 11.77
N ALA A 91 0.89 -7.31 10.96
CA ALA A 91 1.48 -8.61 10.61
C ALA A 91 2.19 -9.32 11.79
N GLU A 92 2.49 -8.62 12.87
CA GLU A 92 3.05 -9.17 14.10
C GLU A 92 1.96 -9.72 15.04
N LEU A 93 0.70 -9.39 14.78
CA LEU A 93 -0.48 -9.85 15.52
C LEU A 93 -1.18 -11.02 14.78
N ALA A 94 -2.50 -10.99 14.70
CA ALA A 94 -3.30 -12.06 14.06
C ALA A 94 -3.33 -11.99 12.52
N VAL A 95 -2.79 -10.93 11.90
CA VAL A 95 -2.86 -10.75 10.45
C VAL A 95 -1.85 -11.64 9.74
N CYS A 96 -2.34 -12.58 8.94
CA CYS A 96 -1.53 -13.52 8.17
C CYS A 96 -1.50 -13.20 6.67
N LYS A 97 -2.37 -12.30 6.19
CA LYS A 97 -2.44 -11.89 4.80
C LYS A 97 -2.84 -10.40 4.69
N ILE A 98 -2.10 -9.66 3.88
CA ILE A 98 -2.39 -8.25 3.57
C ILE A 98 -2.58 -8.11 2.07
N ASN A 99 -3.74 -7.59 1.63
CA ASN A 99 -4.04 -7.34 0.23
C ASN A 99 -3.51 -5.96 -0.18
N ILE A 100 -2.64 -5.93 -1.19
CA ILE A 100 -2.02 -4.72 -1.73
C ILE A 100 -2.28 -4.68 -3.24
N ASP A 101 -2.96 -3.66 -3.73
CA ASP A 101 -3.30 -3.48 -5.14
C ASP A 101 -2.94 -2.07 -5.64
N SER A 102 -3.46 -1.02 -4.99
CA SER A 102 -3.29 0.37 -5.45
C SER A 102 -1.81 0.76 -5.60
N ASP A 103 -0.93 0.26 -4.76
CA ASP A 103 0.51 0.54 -4.80
C ASP A 103 1.13 0.08 -6.11
N LEU A 104 0.77 -1.14 -6.57
CA LEU A 104 1.26 -1.70 -7.84
C LEU A 104 0.73 -0.93 -9.05
N ARG A 105 -0.55 -0.54 -8.99
CA ARG A 105 -1.17 0.28 -10.04
C ARG A 105 -0.52 1.65 -10.14
N LEU A 106 -0.23 2.30 -9.02
CA LEU A 106 0.46 3.59 -8.98
C LEU A 106 1.88 3.49 -9.54
N ALA A 107 2.65 2.49 -9.11
CA ALA A 107 3.99 2.25 -9.60
C ALA A 107 4.01 2.04 -11.12
N MET A 108 3.08 1.23 -11.63
CA MET A 108 2.95 0.99 -13.07
C MET A 108 2.57 2.26 -13.82
N THR A 109 1.49 2.91 -13.40
CA THR A 109 0.92 4.08 -14.08
C THR A 109 1.89 5.26 -14.05
N GLY A 110 2.50 5.56 -12.89
CA GLY A 110 3.47 6.64 -12.76
C GLY A 110 4.67 6.43 -13.66
N THR A 111 5.22 5.21 -13.67
CA THR A 111 6.38 4.89 -14.53
C THR A 111 6.06 4.99 -16.02
N ILE A 112 4.88 4.52 -16.44
CA ILE A 112 4.48 4.62 -17.86
C ILE A 112 4.26 6.08 -18.25
N ARG A 113 3.62 6.90 -17.42
CA ARG A 113 3.45 8.34 -17.67
C ARG A 113 4.78 9.06 -17.78
N LYS A 114 5.69 8.81 -16.85
CA LYS A 114 7.06 9.32 -16.89
C LYS A 114 7.76 8.93 -18.18
N PHE A 115 7.71 7.65 -18.54
CA PHE A 115 8.34 7.14 -19.76
C PHE A 115 7.87 7.87 -21.01
N PHE A 116 6.56 8.06 -21.19
CA PHE A 116 6.04 8.76 -22.37
C PHE A 116 6.36 10.25 -22.39
N ALA A 117 6.47 10.89 -21.24
CA ALA A 117 6.89 12.29 -21.15
C ALA A 117 8.37 12.48 -21.52
N GLU A 118 9.24 11.54 -21.12
CA GLU A 118 10.68 11.57 -21.37
C GLU A 118 11.06 11.00 -22.75
N HIS A 119 10.20 10.16 -23.34
CA HIS A 119 10.43 9.47 -24.61
C HIS A 119 9.20 9.56 -25.52
N PRO A 120 8.87 10.76 -26.03
CA PRO A 120 7.64 10.98 -26.81
C PRO A 120 7.61 10.27 -28.15
N ASP A 121 8.78 9.83 -28.66
CA ASP A 121 8.93 9.06 -29.89
C ASP A 121 8.65 7.55 -29.72
N LYS A 122 8.55 7.07 -28.49
CA LYS A 122 8.40 5.65 -28.17
C LYS A 122 6.94 5.22 -28.14
N PHE A 123 6.63 4.09 -28.77
CA PHE A 123 5.28 3.52 -28.84
C PHE A 123 5.22 2.01 -28.60
N ASP A 124 6.37 1.31 -28.57
CA ASP A 124 6.41 -0.14 -28.36
C ASP A 124 6.15 -0.49 -26.89
N PRO A 125 5.09 -1.31 -26.59
CA PRO A 125 4.80 -1.75 -25.22
C PRO A 125 5.99 -2.38 -24.50
N ARG A 126 6.86 -3.07 -25.20
CA ARG A 126 8.06 -3.69 -24.61
C ARG A 126 9.01 -2.66 -24.00
N GLU A 127 9.06 -1.45 -24.55
CA GLU A 127 9.93 -0.37 -24.08
C GLU A 127 9.36 0.29 -22.80
N TYR A 128 8.07 0.67 -22.78
CA TYR A 128 7.49 1.35 -21.62
C TYR A 128 7.05 0.40 -20.49
N LEU A 129 6.73 -0.86 -20.80
CA LEU A 129 6.41 -1.85 -19.77
C LEU A 129 7.65 -2.41 -19.08
N LYS A 130 8.83 -2.37 -19.71
CA LYS A 130 10.07 -2.86 -19.08
C LYS A 130 10.43 -2.10 -17.80
N PRO A 131 10.53 -0.76 -17.78
CA PRO A 131 10.77 -0.02 -16.54
C PRO A 131 9.60 -0.13 -15.55
N ALA A 132 8.36 -0.19 -16.01
CA ALA A 132 7.21 -0.39 -15.14
C ALA A 132 7.28 -1.74 -14.37
N ARG A 133 7.63 -2.82 -15.06
CA ARG A 133 7.87 -4.13 -14.42
C ARG A 133 9.03 -4.10 -13.43
N ALA A 134 10.10 -3.38 -13.75
CA ALA A 134 11.25 -3.25 -12.85
C ALA A 134 10.84 -2.56 -11.54
N ASN A 135 10.10 -1.45 -11.63
CA ASN A 135 9.60 -0.75 -10.44
C ASN A 135 8.62 -1.61 -9.62
N ILE A 136 7.71 -2.32 -10.27
CA ILE A 136 6.81 -3.26 -9.56
C ILE A 136 7.62 -4.34 -8.84
N LYS A 137 8.65 -4.89 -9.46
CA LYS A 137 9.51 -5.90 -8.83
C LYS A 137 10.17 -5.37 -7.56
N GLU A 138 10.74 -4.17 -7.61
CA GLU A 138 11.38 -3.57 -6.43
C GLU A 138 10.35 -3.22 -5.36
N LEU A 139 9.17 -2.71 -5.72
CA LEU A 139 8.08 -2.46 -4.78
C LEU A 139 7.63 -3.75 -4.08
N VAL A 140 7.42 -4.84 -4.84
CA VAL A 140 7.05 -6.15 -4.25
C VAL A 140 8.15 -6.65 -3.31
N ARG A 141 9.42 -6.52 -3.72
CA ARG A 141 10.56 -6.89 -2.88
C ARG A 141 10.57 -6.10 -1.57
N HIS A 142 10.37 -4.78 -1.64
CA HIS A 142 10.26 -3.91 -0.47
C HIS A 142 9.12 -4.39 0.46
N LYS A 143 7.92 -4.66 -0.09
CA LYS A 143 6.78 -5.15 0.69
C LYS A 143 7.06 -6.48 1.38
N LEU A 144 7.68 -7.43 0.71
CA LEU A 144 8.02 -8.74 1.28
C LEU A 144 9.02 -8.62 2.45
N ILE A 145 9.99 -7.73 2.34
CA ILE A 145 11.04 -7.55 3.34
C ILE A 145 10.54 -6.69 4.50
N ASN A 146 10.06 -5.47 4.20
CA ASN A 146 9.88 -4.42 5.20
C ASN A 146 8.46 -4.38 5.77
N VAL A 147 7.45 -4.74 4.99
CA VAL A 147 6.04 -4.68 5.42
C VAL A 147 5.56 -6.05 5.92
N LEU A 148 5.66 -7.07 5.08
CA LEU A 148 5.16 -8.41 5.42
C LEU A 148 6.13 -9.21 6.30
N GLY A 149 7.43 -8.93 6.19
CA GLY A 149 8.45 -9.63 6.97
C GLY A 149 8.55 -11.13 6.67
N CYS A 150 8.17 -11.55 5.46
CA CYS A 150 8.14 -12.95 5.05
C CYS A 150 9.36 -13.38 4.22
N ALA A 151 10.29 -12.48 3.94
CA ALA A 151 11.51 -12.80 3.21
C ALA A 151 12.36 -13.84 3.97
N GLY A 152 12.79 -14.89 3.27
CA GLY A 152 13.58 -15.99 3.86
C GLY A 152 12.80 -16.92 4.80
N LYS A 153 11.47 -16.91 4.75
CA LYS A 153 10.61 -17.75 5.60
C LYS A 153 9.80 -18.79 4.79
N ALA A 154 10.18 -19.00 3.54
CA ALA A 154 9.60 -20.05 2.70
C ALA A 154 10.33 -21.36 2.88
#